data_9106be0221e4f3a37fb7899e3e8ce7a3
#
_entry.id   9106be0221e4f3a37fb7899e3e8ce7a3
#
_cell.length_a   1.000
_cell.length_b   1.000
_cell.length_c   1.000
_cell.angle_alpha   90.00
_cell.angle_beta   90.00
_cell.angle_gamma   90.00
#
_symmetry.space_group_name_H-M   'P 1'
#
loop_
_entity.id
_entity.type
_entity.pdbx_description
1 polymer ?
#
loop_
_entity_poly.entity_id
_entity_poly.type
_entity_poly.pdbx_seq_one_letter_code
_entity_poly.pdbx_strand_id
1 'polypeptide(L)'
;NLADALASDNIRVNQLNVGWTATETEIALKKSEGLAEDWQSRIPKLYAPNGQILKPGDIAPHVVFWLSQWSAPVSGAVYEVEQYPIIGRNRICDISLS
;
A
#
# COMPACT_ATOMS: atom_id res chain seq x y z
N ASN A 1 -1.41 13.29 -18.67
CA ASN A 1 -0.81 12.14 -17.98
C ASN A 1 -0.70 10.93 -18.91
N LEU A 2 -0.03 9.87 -18.48
CA LEU A 2 0.21 8.70 -19.31
C LEU A 2 -1.08 7.96 -19.70
N ALA A 3 -2.03 7.87 -18.80
CA ALA A 3 -3.30 7.20 -19.09
C ALA A 3 -4.04 7.89 -20.22
N ASP A 4 -4.07 9.20 -20.18
CA ASP A 4 -4.72 10.00 -21.21
C ASP A 4 -3.95 9.92 -22.55
N ALA A 5 -2.63 10.06 -22.48
CA ALA A 5 -1.78 10.05 -23.67
C ALA A 5 -1.81 8.70 -24.42
N LEU A 6 -1.98 7.59 -23.72
CA LEU A 6 -1.94 6.25 -24.29
C LEU A 6 -3.32 5.63 -24.54
N ALA A 7 -4.38 6.35 -24.19
CA ALA A 7 -5.75 5.83 -24.31
C ALA A 7 -6.10 5.46 -25.76
N SER A 8 -5.70 6.28 -26.72
CA SER A 8 -5.98 6.03 -28.14
C SER A 8 -5.26 4.80 -28.70
N ASP A 9 -4.19 4.37 -28.03
CA ASP A 9 -3.46 3.17 -28.39
C ASP A 9 -3.99 1.92 -27.65
N ASN A 10 -5.11 2.08 -26.95
CA ASN A 10 -5.74 1.03 -26.16
C ASN A 10 -4.83 0.46 -25.05
N ILE A 11 -4.00 1.33 -24.48
CA ILE A 11 -3.12 1.00 -23.38
C ILE A 11 -3.69 1.63 -22.11
N ARG A 12 -3.92 0.80 -21.09
CA ARG A 12 -4.40 1.26 -19.80
C ARG A 12 -3.22 1.50 -18.85
N VAL A 13 -3.30 2.58 -18.10
CA VAL A 13 -2.30 2.93 -17.10
C VAL A 13 -3.01 3.27 -15.80
N ASN A 14 -2.74 2.50 -14.77
CA ASN A 14 -3.30 2.71 -13.45
C ASN A 14 -2.17 2.75 -12.42
N GLN A 15 -2.42 3.41 -11.30
CA GLN A 15 -1.45 3.57 -10.23
C GLN A 15 -1.94 2.87 -8.97
N LEU A 16 -1.06 2.09 -8.35
CA LEU A 16 -1.29 1.51 -7.03
C LEU A 16 -0.39 2.22 -6.04
N ASN A 17 -1.00 2.80 -5.01
CA ASN A 17 -0.27 3.35 -3.88
C ASN A 17 -0.26 2.27 -2.79
N VAL A 18 0.92 1.74 -2.52
CA VAL A 18 1.09 0.63 -1.59
C VAL A 18 1.32 1.16 -0.19
N GLY A 19 0.55 0.68 0.76
CA GLY A 19 0.66 1.06 2.15
C GLY A 19 1.88 0.47 2.84
N TRP A 20 1.93 0.64 4.15
CA TRP A 20 3.07 0.19 4.96
C TRP A 20 3.16 -1.33 4.94
N THR A 21 4.26 -1.84 4.39
CA THR A 21 4.43 -3.25 4.08
C THR A 21 5.71 -3.79 4.72
N ALA A 22 5.59 -4.98 5.34
CA ALA A 22 6.71 -5.68 5.94
C ALA A 22 7.54 -6.40 4.87
N THR A 23 8.35 -5.63 4.14
CA THR A 23 9.34 -6.18 3.22
C THR A 23 10.66 -6.43 3.96
N GLU A 24 11.55 -7.19 3.37
CA GLU A 24 12.88 -7.40 3.94
C GLU A 24 13.61 -6.07 4.14
N THR A 25 13.49 -5.16 3.18
CA THR A 25 14.11 -3.84 3.26
C THR A 25 13.53 -3.02 4.42
N GLU A 26 12.21 -3.03 4.60
CA GLU A 26 11.54 -2.30 5.68
C GLU A 26 11.93 -2.86 7.04
N ILE A 27 11.98 -4.18 7.18
CA ILE A 27 12.38 -4.84 8.41
C ILE A 27 13.82 -4.47 8.77
N ALA A 28 14.73 -4.50 7.79
CA ALA A 28 16.12 -4.11 7.99
C ALA A 28 16.25 -2.64 8.38
N LEU A 29 15.46 -1.77 7.75
CA LEU A 29 15.45 -0.33 8.04
C LEU A 29 15.01 -0.08 9.48
N LYS A 30 13.94 -0.70 9.94
CA LYS A 30 13.43 -0.54 11.30
C LYS A 30 14.44 -1.04 12.33
N LYS A 31 15.14 -2.12 12.04
CA LYS A 31 16.22 -2.61 12.89
C LYS A 31 17.35 -1.60 12.97
N SER A 32 17.74 -1.00 11.86
CA SER A 32 18.80 0.02 11.83
C SER A 32 18.41 1.30 12.55
N GLU A 33 17.10 1.61 12.63
CA GLU A 33 16.57 2.75 13.38
C GLU A 33 16.50 2.49 14.89
N GLY A 34 16.87 1.29 15.33
CA GLY A 34 16.91 0.94 16.76
C GLY A 34 15.57 0.52 17.35
N LEU A 35 14.57 0.20 16.54
CA LEU A 35 13.31 -0.30 17.05
C LEU A 35 13.46 -1.71 17.62
N ALA A 36 12.66 -2.04 18.63
CA ALA A 36 12.63 -3.36 19.23
C ALA A 36 12.26 -4.41 18.20
N GLU A 37 12.72 -5.66 18.38
CA GLU A 37 12.44 -6.75 17.43
C GLU A 37 10.96 -7.03 17.25
N ASP A 38 10.16 -6.75 18.29
CA ASP A 38 8.70 -6.98 18.26
C ASP A 38 7.91 -5.74 17.84
N TRP A 39 8.55 -4.77 17.19
CA TRP A 39 7.89 -3.52 16.81
C TRP A 39 6.60 -3.74 16.00
N GLN A 40 6.55 -4.79 15.19
CA GLN A 40 5.36 -5.07 14.37
C GLN A 40 4.14 -5.41 15.22
N SER A 41 4.33 -6.01 16.39
CA SER A 41 3.23 -6.33 17.30
C SER A 41 2.73 -5.12 18.10
N ARG A 42 3.47 -4.01 18.05
CA ARG A 42 3.17 -2.79 18.80
C ARG A 42 2.51 -1.70 17.98
N ILE A 43 2.24 -1.96 16.71
CA ILE A 43 1.62 -0.98 15.83
C ILE A 43 0.17 -0.76 16.28
N PRO A 44 -0.24 0.50 16.50
CA PRO A 44 -1.62 0.78 16.87
C PRO A 44 -2.61 0.27 15.83
N LYS A 45 -3.74 -0.25 16.28
CA LYS A 45 -4.80 -0.74 15.39
C LYS A 45 -5.33 0.31 14.43
N LEU A 46 -5.13 1.58 14.76
CA LEU A 46 -5.48 2.69 13.87
C LEU A 46 -4.77 2.58 12.52
N TYR A 47 -3.55 2.04 12.51
CA TYR A 47 -2.72 1.89 11.31
C TYR A 47 -2.59 0.46 10.83
N ALA A 48 -2.92 -0.49 11.69
CA ALA A 48 -2.94 -1.91 11.35
C ALA A 48 -4.20 -2.58 11.93
N PRO A 49 -5.39 -2.25 11.41
CA PRO A 49 -6.64 -2.81 11.93
C PRO A 49 -6.67 -4.32 11.96
N ASN A 50 -5.94 -4.96 11.06
CA ASN A 50 -5.82 -6.41 10.96
C ASN A 50 -4.83 -7.01 11.98
N GLY A 51 -4.20 -6.18 12.79
CA GLY A 51 -3.20 -6.61 13.78
C GLY A 51 -1.78 -6.66 13.26
N GLN A 52 -1.56 -6.51 11.97
CA GLN A 52 -0.26 -6.53 11.31
C GLN A 52 -0.25 -5.54 10.16
N ILE A 53 0.93 -4.99 9.84
CA ILE A 53 1.08 -4.23 8.59
C ILE A 53 0.97 -5.19 7.40
N LEU A 54 0.86 -4.62 6.21
CA LEU A 54 0.71 -5.41 5.00
C LEU A 54 1.92 -6.30 4.76
N LYS A 55 1.69 -7.42 4.10
CA LYS A 55 2.73 -8.32 3.60
C LYS A 55 2.72 -8.27 2.08
N PRO A 56 3.84 -8.62 1.42
CA PRO A 56 3.86 -8.69 -0.04
C PRO A 56 2.73 -9.52 -0.63
N GLY A 57 2.34 -10.61 0.04
CA GLY A 57 1.22 -11.46 -0.38
C GLY A 57 -0.15 -10.77 -0.31
N ASP A 58 -0.30 -9.71 0.47
CA ASP A 58 -1.52 -8.92 0.52
C ASP A 58 -1.64 -7.99 -0.69
N ILE A 59 -0.50 -7.63 -1.28
CA ILE A 59 -0.43 -6.66 -2.38
C ILE A 59 -0.53 -7.36 -3.73
N ALA A 60 0.13 -8.51 -3.88
CA ALA A 60 0.24 -9.21 -5.15
C ALA A 60 -1.13 -9.46 -5.85
N PRO A 61 -2.19 -9.91 -5.16
CA PRO A 61 -3.49 -10.09 -5.82
C PRO A 61 -4.05 -8.82 -6.44
N HIS A 62 -3.80 -7.66 -5.82
CA HIS A 62 -4.26 -6.38 -6.34
C HIS A 62 -3.51 -6.01 -7.62
N VAL A 63 -2.21 -6.29 -7.69
CA VAL A 63 -1.41 -6.08 -8.91
C VAL A 63 -1.94 -6.95 -10.03
N VAL A 64 -2.19 -8.23 -9.75
CA VAL A 64 -2.72 -9.17 -10.74
C VAL A 64 -4.08 -8.70 -11.26
N PHE A 65 -4.96 -8.24 -10.38
CA PHE A 65 -6.27 -7.71 -10.78
C PHE A 65 -6.12 -6.55 -11.77
N TRP A 66 -5.25 -5.58 -11.46
CA TRP A 66 -5.09 -4.38 -12.29
C TRP A 66 -4.36 -4.66 -13.61
N LEU A 67 -3.55 -5.71 -13.67
CA LEU A 67 -2.89 -6.15 -14.89
C LEU A 67 -3.79 -7.06 -15.74
N SER A 68 -4.86 -7.55 -15.18
CA SER A 68 -5.77 -8.49 -15.86
C SER A 68 -6.90 -7.79 -16.58
N GLN A 69 -7.65 -8.58 -17.39
CA GLN A 69 -8.86 -8.09 -18.04
C GLN A 69 -9.98 -7.77 -17.06
N TRP A 70 -9.91 -8.28 -15.82
CA TRP A 70 -10.92 -8.02 -14.81
C TRP A 70 -11.05 -6.55 -14.46
N SER A 71 -9.97 -5.79 -14.60
CA SER A 71 -9.99 -4.34 -14.34
C SER A 71 -10.36 -3.52 -15.59
N ALA A 72 -10.49 -4.15 -16.75
CA ALA A 72 -10.83 -3.45 -17.99
C ALA A 72 -12.28 -2.91 -17.93
N PRO A 73 -12.57 -1.77 -18.52
CA PRO A 73 -11.68 -0.90 -19.29
C PRO A 73 -11.09 0.26 -18.49
N VAL A 74 -10.96 0.13 -17.18
CA VAL A 74 -10.52 1.22 -16.29
C VAL A 74 -9.09 1.65 -16.61
N SER A 75 -8.88 2.96 -16.75
CA SER A 75 -7.57 3.56 -16.94
C SER A 75 -7.54 4.91 -16.21
N GLY A 76 -6.36 5.30 -15.75
CA GLY A 76 -6.19 6.55 -15.01
C GLY A 76 -6.62 6.46 -13.56
N ALA A 77 -6.89 5.28 -13.04
CA ALA A 77 -7.28 5.10 -11.64
C ALA A 77 -6.06 5.18 -10.72
N VAL A 78 -6.30 5.70 -9.54
CA VAL A 78 -5.36 5.66 -8.42
C VAL A 78 -6.02 4.79 -7.35
N TYR A 79 -5.35 3.69 -7.00
CA TYR A 79 -5.89 2.68 -6.10
C TYR A 79 -5.00 2.54 -4.87
N GLU A 80 -5.61 2.71 -3.70
CA GLU A 80 -4.89 2.62 -2.43
C GLU A 80 -4.94 1.18 -1.91
N VAL A 81 -3.76 0.57 -1.76
CA VAL A 81 -3.64 -0.76 -1.13
C VAL A 81 -3.21 -0.55 0.31
N GLU A 82 -4.18 -0.30 1.18
CA GLU A 82 -3.95 -0.07 2.61
C GLU A 82 -5.15 -0.55 3.41
N GLN A 83 -4.96 -0.80 4.69
CA GLN A 83 -5.99 -1.33 5.60
C GLN A 83 -6.94 -0.27 6.12
N TYR A 84 -6.65 1.00 5.90
CA TYR A 84 -7.43 2.11 6.43
C TYR A 84 -7.59 3.18 5.35
N PRO A 85 -8.62 4.02 5.47
CA PRO A 85 -8.81 5.08 4.49
C PRO A 85 -7.72 6.14 4.61
N ILE A 86 -7.07 6.44 3.49
CA ILE A 86 -6.04 7.48 3.41
C ILE A 86 -6.70 8.84 3.35
N ILE A 87 -7.73 8.96 2.51
CA ILE A 87 -8.43 10.25 2.29
C ILE A 87 -9.34 10.53 3.48
N GLY A 88 -9.24 11.73 4.02
CA GLY A 88 -10.09 12.18 5.12
C GLY A 88 -9.64 11.75 6.51
N ARG A 89 -8.51 11.06 6.61
CA ARG A 89 -7.98 10.67 7.92
C ARG A 89 -7.15 11.80 8.52
N ASN A 90 -7.47 12.20 9.73
CA ASN A 90 -6.89 13.40 10.36
C ASN A 90 -5.73 13.13 11.34
N ARG A 91 -5.31 11.88 11.53
CA ARG A 91 -4.37 11.51 12.61
C ARG A 91 -3.18 10.70 12.14
N ILE A 92 -2.69 11.00 10.96
CA ILE A 92 -1.61 10.21 10.36
C ILE A 92 -0.27 10.40 11.09
N CYS A 93 -0.10 11.55 11.76
CA CYS A 93 1.18 11.93 12.35
C CYS A 93 1.37 11.50 13.80
N ASP A 94 0.39 10.86 14.42
CA ASP A 94 0.44 10.55 15.86
C ASP A 94 0.98 9.15 16.17
N ILE A 95 1.70 8.53 15.26
CA ILE A 95 2.28 7.21 15.50
C ILE A 95 3.50 7.32 16.39
N SER A 96 3.48 6.58 17.48
CA SER A 96 4.66 6.32 18.28
C SER A 96 4.91 4.81 18.32
N LEU A 97 6.09 4.42 17.85
CA LEU A 97 6.50 3.01 17.80
C LEU A 97 7.62 2.71 18.81
N SER A 98 7.92 3.67 19.64
CA SER A 98 8.97 3.52 20.65
C SER A 98 8.53 2.62 21.81
#